data_07de93cb10603b254122de0fc8db3d31
#
_entry.id   07de93cb10603b254122de0fc8db3d31
#
_cell.length_a   1.000
_cell.length_b   1.000
_cell.length_c   1.000
_cell.angle_alpha   90.00
_cell.angle_beta   90.00
_cell.angle_gamma   90.00
#
_symmetry.space_group_name_H-M   'P 1'
#
loop_
_entity.id
_entity.type
_entity.pdbx_description
1 polymer ?
#
loop_
_entity_poly.entity_id
_entity_poly.type
_entity_poly.pdbx_seq_one_letter_code
_entity_poly.pdbx_strand_id
1 'polypeptide(L)'
;MQDQITVHLPAKDIVAGGLFGTLGVPQMYRVTPESQQRVMEILEMLGVADLAERDIKTLSTGQARRILLARALIHDPEVLVFDEPTTGLDPEGMYYVRKSMRDLVERGKSIILVTHYPEDIIPEIERVVMIKEGKLFDDGKKEELLTSTRMSELFNVPLRIIEQDGYFSLVSEY
;
A
#
# COMPACT_ATOMS: atom_id res chain seq x y z
N MET A 1 7.27 -4.13 10.01
CA MET A 1 8.04 -3.82 8.75
C MET A 1 9.19 -2.82 9.01
N GLN A 2 9.04 -1.80 9.85
CA GLN A 2 10.15 -0.90 10.23
C GLN A 2 11.33 -1.65 10.90
N ASP A 3 11.06 -2.71 11.67
CA ASP A 3 12.10 -3.51 12.34
C ASP A 3 13.00 -4.32 11.39
N GLN A 4 12.67 -4.36 10.09
CA GLN A 4 13.45 -5.07 9.08
C GLN A 4 14.48 -4.19 8.34
N ILE A 5 14.34 -2.86 8.40
CA ILE A 5 15.31 -1.95 7.78
C ILE A 5 16.38 -1.59 8.81
N THR A 6 17.45 -2.37 8.84
CA THR A 6 18.56 -2.17 9.78
C THR A 6 19.64 -1.22 9.25
N VAL A 7 19.55 -0.80 7.99
CA VAL A 7 20.55 0.03 7.31
C VAL A 7 20.23 1.53 7.45
N HIS A 8 21.27 2.34 7.54
CA HIS A 8 21.22 3.80 7.48
C HIS A 8 21.45 4.24 6.03
N LEU A 9 20.38 4.57 5.31
CA LEU A 9 20.43 4.97 3.91
C LEU A 9 19.46 6.12 3.64
N PRO A 10 19.84 7.08 2.78
CA PRO A 10 18.91 8.08 2.26
C PRO A 10 17.73 7.44 1.54
N ALA A 11 16.54 8.04 1.67
CA ALA A 11 15.32 7.51 1.06
C ALA A 11 15.47 7.32 -0.46
N LYS A 12 16.11 8.23 -1.17
CA LYS A 12 16.41 8.11 -2.61
C LYS A 12 17.23 6.87 -2.95
N ASP A 13 18.18 6.49 -2.08
CA ASP A 13 19.04 5.31 -2.32
C ASP A 13 18.29 4.01 -2.07
N ILE A 14 17.30 4.01 -1.17
CA ILE A 14 16.35 2.90 -1.01
C ILE A 14 15.55 2.70 -2.29
N VAL A 15 15.02 3.78 -2.88
CA VAL A 15 14.25 3.72 -4.13
C VAL A 15 15.14 3.25 -5.28
N ALA A 16 16.32 3.87 -5.45
CA ALA A 16 17.28 3.48 -6.48
C ALA A 16 17.77 2.02 -6.34
N GLY A 17 17.86 1.51 -5.10
CA GLY A 17 18.18 0.11 -4.83
C GLY A 17 17.20 -0.88 -5.45
N GLY A 18 15.96 -0.44 -5.70
CA GLY A 18 14.97 -1.22 -6.44
C GLY A 18 15.44 -1.63 -7.84
N LEU A 19 16.22 -0.79 -8.52
CA LEU A 19 16.80 -1.10 -9.84
C LEU A 19 17.71 -2.34 -9.84
N PHE A 20 18.27 -2.65 -8.68
CA PHE A 20 19.24 -3.74 -8.49
C PHE A 20 18.68 -4.89 -7.64
N GLY A 21 17.41 -4.82 -7.24
CA GLY A 21 16.81 -5.80 -6.33
C GLY A 21 17.37 -5.75 -4.90
N THR A 22 18.00 -4.64 -4.49
CA THR A 22 18.67 -4.45 -3.19
C THR A 22 18.02 -3.33 -2.37
N LEU A 23 18.32 -3.23 -1.06
CA LEU A 23 17.81 -2.13 -0.21
C LEU A 23 18.44 -0.77 -0.51
N GLY A 24 19.64 -0.75 -1.11
CA GLY A 24 20.33 0.47 -1.49
C GLY A 24 21.17 0.21 -2.74
N VAL A 25 21.83 1.24 -3.25
CA VAL A 25 22.70 1.11 -4.43
C VAL A 25 23.97 0.35 -4.04
N PRO A 26 24.28 -0.82 -4.64
CA PRO A 26 25.52 -1.53 -4.35
C PRO A 26 26.74 -0.71 -4.78
N GLN A 27 27.82 -0.76 -4.00
CA GLN A 27 29.03 0.08 -4.20
C GLN A 27 29.65 -0.02 -5.60
N MET A 28 29.48 -1.16 -6.28
CA MET A 28 30.00 -1.40 -7.63
C MET A 28 29.12 -0.80 -8.75
N TYR A 29 27.93 -0.29 -8.43
CA TYR A 29 27.01 0.29 -9.41
C TYR A 29 26.89 1.80 -9.21
N ARG A 30 26.61 2.51 -10.30
CA ARG A 30 26.26 3.93 -10.28
C ARG A 30 24.85 4.10 -10.84
N VAL A 31 24.07 4.93 -10.18
CA VAL A 31 22.76 5.34 -10.68
C VAL A 31 22.99 6.35 -11.79
N THR A 32 22.40 6.09 -12.97
CA THR A 32 22.51 7.03 -14.09
C THR A 32 21.69 8.30 -13.84
N PRO A 33 21.98 9.41 -14.53
CA PRO A 33 21.17 10.63 -14.40
C PRO A 33 19.70 10.40 -14.69
N GLU A 34 19.36 9.57 -15.68
CA GLU A 34 17.99 9.21 -16.06
C GLU A 34 17.30 8.43 -14.92
N SER A 35 18.02 7.50 -14.30
CA SER A 35 17.52 6.74 -13.15
C SER A 35 17.33 7.64 -11.92
N GLN A 36 18.22 8.60 -11.69
CA GLN A 36 18.07 9.59 -10.61
C GLN A 36 16.83 10.47 -10.84
N GLN A 37 16.62 10.92 -12.06
CA GLN A 37 15.43 11.67 -12.43
C GLN A 37 14.17 10.83 -12.19
N ARG A 38 14.15 9.57 -12.61
CA ARG A 38 13.02 8.64 -12.39
C ARG A 38 12.72 8.43 -10.90
N VAL A 39 13.75 8.29 -10.07
CA VAL A 39 13.60 8.22 -8.60
C VAL A 39 12.88 9.45 -8.07
N MET A 40 13.31 10.66 -8.48
CA MET A 40 12.70 11.90 -8.01
C MET A 40 11.24 12.05 -8.49
N GLU A 41 10.94 11.74 -9.74
CA GLU A 41 9.56 11.75 -10.28
C GLU A 41 8.61 10.85 -9.48
N ILE A 42 9.07 9.64 -9.10
CA ILE A 42 8.26 8.73 -8.27
C ILE A 42 8.09 9.28 -6.84
N LEU A 43 9.13 9.84 -6.25
CA LEU A 43 9.05 10.46 -4.92
C LEU A 43 8.10 11.68 -4.91
N GLU A 44 8.12 12.48 -5.97
CA GLU A 44 7.17 13.60 -6.16
C GLU A 44 5.74 13.10 -6.28
N MET A 45 5.50 12.08 -7.12
CA MET A 45 4.19 11.45 -7.30
C MET A 45 3.60 10.96 -5.96
N LEU A 46 4.45 10.43 -5.08
CA LEU A 46 4.03 9.92 -3.76
C LEU A 46 4.06 10.98 -2.66
N GLY A 47 4.40 12.25 -2.99
CA GLY A 47 4.42 13.36 -2.05
C GLY A 47 5.46 13.20 -0.94
N VAL A 48 6.65 12.67 -1.27
CA VAL A 48 7.77 12.44 -0.34
C VAL A 48 9.13 12.87 -0.91
N ALA A 49 9.15 13.72 -1.93
CA ALA A 49 10.38 14.20 -2.55
C ALA A 49 11.27 15.00 -1.59
N ASP A 50 10.67 15.75 -0.66
CA ASP A 50 11.35 16.49 0.40
C ASP A 50 12.11 15.58 1.39
N LEU A 51 11.80 14.28 1.39
CA LEU A 51 12.42 13.28 2.24
C LEU A 51 13.58 12.53 1.55
N ALA A 52 13.87 12.84 0.28
CA ALA A 52 14.84 12.10 -0.55
C ALA A 52 16.21 11.92 0.11
N GLU A 53 16.71 12.95 0.77
CA GLU A 53 18.02 12.95 1.45
C GLU A 53 17.96 12.47 2.91
N ARG A 54 16.77 12.23 3.45
CA ARG A 54 16.63 11.81 4.84
C ARG A 54 16.91 10.31 5.00
N ASP A 55 17.53 9.96 6.12
CA ASP A 55 17.72 8.57 6.51
C ASP A 55 16.34 7.91 6.74
N ILE A 56 16.13 6.75 6.12
CA ILE A 56 14.87 5.99 6.20
C ILE A 56 14.44 5.70 7.65
N LYS A 57 15.40 5.54 8.56
CA LYS A 57 15.13 5.30 9.99
C LYS A 57 14.57 6.51 10.73
N THR A 58 14.74 7.71 10.18
CA THR A 58 14.23 8.95 10.79
C THR A 58 12.83 9.30 10.31
N LEU A 59 12.28 8.49 9.42
CA LEU A 59 10.96 8.72 8.85
C LEU A 59 9.86 8.10 9.72
N SER A 60 8.66 8.68 9.67
CA SER A 60 7.48 8.03 10.24
C SER A 60 7.16 6.73 9.49
N THR A 61 6.37 5.84 10.10
CA THR A 61 5.97 4.58 9.47
C THR A 61 5.28 4.81 8.12
N GLY A 62 4.38 5.81 8.05
CA GLY A 62 3.68 6.17 6.82
C GLY A 62 4.61 6.74 5.74
N GLN A 63 5.60 7.59 6.13
CA GLN A 63 6.62 8.08 5.22
C GLN A 63 7.51 6.95 4.70
N ALA A 64 7.99 6.07 5.58
CA ALA A 64 8.81 4.92 5.19
C ALA A 64 8.06 3.97 4.23
N ARG A 65 6.76 3.72 4.45
CA ARG A 65 5.93 2.92 3.52
C ARG A 65 5.82 3.54 2.14
N ARG A 66 5.67 4.87 2.03
CA ARG A 66 5.66 5.56 0.73
C ARG A 66 7.01 5.45 0.02
N ILE A 67 8.12 5.51 0.75
CA ILE A 67 9.46 5.26 0.17
C ILE A 67 9.59 3.82 -0.33
N LEU A 68 9.09 2.82 0.41
CA LEU A 68 9.08 1.42 -0.05
C LEU A 68 8.15 1.21 -1.26
N LEU A 69 7.02 1.91 -1.31
CA LEU A 69 6.16 1.93 -2.50
C LEU A 69 6.90 2.56 -3.69
N ALA A 70 7.58 3.69 -3.49
CA ALA A 70 8.41 4.30 -4.54
C ALA A 70 9.45 3.30 -5.09
N ARG A 71 10.09 2.54 -4.21
CA ARG A 71 11.04 1.49 -4.61
C ARG A 71 10.37 0.40 -5.46
N ALA A 72 9.15 -0.01 -5.14
CA ALA A 72 8.41 -1.01 -5.91
C ALA A 72 8.01 -0.47 -7.30
N LEU A 73 7.80 0.84 -7.44
CA LEU A 73 7.40 1.49 -8.68
C LEU A 73 8.54 1.80 -9.64
N ILE A 74 9.80 1.61 -9.25
CA ILE A 74 10.96 2.03 -10.06
C ILE A 74 11.00 1.35 -11.45
N HIS A 75 10.50 0.11 -11.55
CA HIS A 75 10.39 -0.66 -12.80
C HIS A 75 9.05 -0.52 -13.51
N ASP A 76 8.20 0.41 -13.06
CA ASP A 76 6.88 0.66 -13.64
C ASP A 76 5.98 -0.59 -13.79
N PRO A 77 5.78 -1.38 -12.72
CA PRO A 77 5.02 -2.62 -12.81
C PRO A 77 3.57 -2.37 -13.23
N GLU A 78 2.99 -3.31 -14.00
CA GLU A 78 1.57 -3.27 -14.38
C GLU A 78 0.65 -3.66 -13.23
N VAL A 79 1.12 -4.51 -12.31
CA VAL A 79 0.34 -5.03 -11.17
C VAL A 79 1.11 -4.79 -9.88
N LEU A 80 0.44 -4.24 -8.88
CA LEU A 80 0.97 -4.05 -7.54
C LEU A 80 0.16 -4.85 -6.52
N VAL A 81 0.87 -5.53 -5.61
CA VAL A 81 0.25 -6.24 -4.49
C VAL A 81 0.49 -5.44 -3.22
N PHE A 82 -0.58 -5.05 -2.56
CA PHE A 82 -0.58 -4.40 -1.26
C PHE A 82 -1.04 -5.43 -0.21
N ASP A 83 -0.15 -5.78 0.70
CA ASP A 83 -0.41 -6.72 1.78
C ASP A 83 -0.49 -5.96 3.11
N GLU A 84 -1.69 -5.83 3.65
CA GLU A 84 -2.03 -5.07 4.86
C GLU A 84 -1.39 -3.67 4.89
N PRO A 85 -1.62 -2.83 3.89
CA PRO A 85 -0.82 -1.61 3.68
C PRO A 85 -1.03 -0.54 4.75
N THR A 86 -2.15 -0.55 5.49
CA THR A 86 -2.47 0.47 6.50
C THR A 86 -2.23 0.01 7.94
N THR A 87 -1.92 -1.27 8.17
CA THR A 87 -1.72 -1.82 9.52
C THR A 87 -0.64 -1.06 10.28
N GLY A 88 -1.00 -0.55 11.48
CA GLY A 88 -0.10 0.21 12.35
C GLY A 88 0.22 1.63 11.88
N LEU A 89 -0.56 2.18 10.95
CA LEU A 89 -0.48 3.59 10.56
C LEU A 89 -1.46 4.44 11.38
N ASP A 90 -1.08 5.70 11.56
CA ASP A 90 -1.97 6.76 11.99
C ASP A 90 -2.94 7.19 10.86
N PRO A 91 -3.97 7.99 11.13
CA PRO A 91 -4.94 8.42 10.13
C PRO A 91 -4.30 9.14 8.92
N GLU A 92 -3.24 9.92 9.15
CA GLU A 92 -2.51 10.59 8.06
C GLU A 92 -1.82 9.57 7.15
N GLY A 93 -1.12 8.60 7.73
CA GLY A 93 -0.46 7.52 7.00
C GLY A 93 -1.45 6.68 6.20
N MET A 94 -2.60 6.32 6.79
CA MET A 94 -3.68 5.60 6.10
C MET A 94 -4.21 6.39 4.89
N TYR A 95 -4.46 7.70 5.08
CA TYR A 95 -4.92 8.58 4.00
C TYR A 95 -3.96 8.55 2.80
N TYR A 96 -2.66 8.74 3.04
CA TYR A 96 -1.68 8.78 1.96
C TYR A 96 -1.49 7.43 1.26
N VAL A 97 -1.60 6.30 1.98
CA VAL A 97 -1.53 4.97 1.37
C VAL A 97 -2.73 4.74 0.44
N ARG A 98 -3.96 5.02 0.92
CA ARG A 98 -5.18 4.90 0.11
C ARG A 98 -5.16 5.84 -1.09
N LYS A 99 -4.72 7.10 -0.89
CA LYS A 99 -4.53 8.05 -1.99
C LYS A 99 -3.55 7.51 -3.03
N SER A 100 -2.40 6.97 -2.60
CA SER A 100 -1.42 6.39 -3.52
C SER A 100 -1.98 5.22 -4.33
N MET A 101 -2.81 4.35 -3.72
CA MET A 101 -3.50 3.27 -4.44
C MET A 101 -4.43 3.83 -5.52
N ARG A 102 -5.24 4.86 -5.20
CA ARG A 102 -6.12 5.51 -6.16
C ARG A 102 -5.35 6.15 -7.31
N ASP A 103 -4.33 6.95 -6.99
CA ASP A 103 -3.47 7.60 -7.99
C ASP A 103 -2.83 6.57 -8.97
N LEU A 104 -2.51 5.36 -8.49
CA LEU A 104 -1.98 4.27 -9.31
C LEU A 104 -3.05 3.65 -10.22
N VAL A 105 -4.26 3.43 -9.72
CA VAL A 105 -5.38 2.92 -10.53
C VAL A 105 -5.75 3.93 -11.62
N GLU A 106 -5.82 5.23 -11.29
CA GLU A 106 -6.06 6.31 -12.26
C GLU A 106 -4.99 6.36 -13.37
N ARG A 107 -3.78 5.90 -13.09
CA ARG A 107 -2.69 5.74 -14.08
C ARG A 107 -2.74 4.41 -14.84
N GLY A 108 -3.81 3.62 -14.66
CA GLY A 108 -4.02 2.35 -15.36
C GLY A 108 -3.30 1.15 -14.75
N LYS A 109 -2.76 1.27 -13.53
CA LYS A 109 -2.16 0.13 -12.84
C LYS A 109 -3.22 -0.77 -12.22
N SER A 110 -2.98 -2.08 -12.21
CA SER A 110 -3.80 -3.05 -11.50
C SER A 110 -3.34 -3.21 -10.06
N ILE A 111 -4.29 -3.29 -9.14
CA ILE A 111 -4.01 -3.48 -7.71
C ILE A 111 -4.63 -4.79 -7.22
N ILE A 112 -3.85 -5.55 -6.47
CA ILE A 112 -4.31 -6.64 -5.60
C ILE A 112 -4.11 -6.17 -4.17
N LEU A 113 -5.20 -6.03 -3.43
CA LEU A 113 -5.18 -5.63 -2.03
C LEU A 113 -5.50 -6.84 -1.15
N VAL A 114 -4.60 -7.18 -0.24
CA VAL A 114 -4.82 -8.15 0.83
C VAL A 114 -5.02 -7.36 2.11
N THR A 115 -6.17 -7.49 2.74
CA THR A 115 -6.50 -6.79 3.99
C THR A 115 -7.58 -7.52 4.77
N HIS A 116 -7.62 -7.29 6.07
CA HIS A 116 -8.73 -7.68 6.93
C HIS A 116 -9.57 -6.46 7.39
N TYR A 117 -9.24 -5.27 6.85
CA TYR A 117 -9.95 -4.02 7.11
C TYR A 117 -10.72 -3.56 5.87
N PRO A 118 -12.06 -3.63 5.84
CA PRO A 118 -12.87 -3.11 4.73
C PRO A 118 -12.62 -1.63 4.43
N GLU A 119 -12.15 -0.87 5.42
CA GLU A 119 -11.78 0.53 5.31
C GLU A 119 -10.64 0.77 4.31
N ASP A 120 -9.83 -0.25 4.02
CA ASP A 120 -8.73 -0.15 3.05
C ASP A 120 -9.17 -0.31 1.60
N ILE A 121 -10.37 -0.84 1.41
CA ILE A 121 -10.94 -1.08 0.08
C ILE A 121 -11.34 0.26 -0.52
N ILE A 122 -10.53 0.74 -1.47
CA ILE A 122 -10.80 1.99 -2.19
C ILE A 122 -11.97 1.83 -3.17
N PRO A 123 -12.67 2.93 -3.55
CA PRO A 123 -13.82 2.87 -4.45
C PRO A 123 -13.55 2.17 -5.78
N GLU A 124 -12.35 2.26 -6.31
CA GLU A 124 -11.92 1.69 -7.58
C GLU A 124 -11.76 0.16 -7.57
N ILE A 125 -11.73 -0.48 -6.40
CA ILE A 125 -11.74 -1.96 -6.30
C ILE A 125 -13.17 -2.45 -6.52
N GLU A 126 -13.37 -3.30 -7.53
CA GLU A 126 -14.69 -3.81 -7.91
C GLU A 126 -14.94 -5.22 -7.38
N ARG A 127 -13.91 -6.07 -7.33
CA ARG A 127 -14.02 -7.48 -6.98
C ARG A 127 -13.38 -7.77 -5.63
N VAL A 128 -14.08 -8.58 -4.83
CA VAL A 128 -13.61 -9.07 -3.52
C VAL A 128 -13.57 -10.57 -3.53
N VAL A 129 -12.51 -11.13 -3.00
CA VAL A 129 -12.36 -12.56 -2.72
C VAL A 129 -12.23 -12.73 -1.21
N MET A 130 -13.17 -13.42 -0.59
CA MET A 130 -13.16 -13.69 0.84
C MET A 130 -12.54 -15.05 1.14
N ILE A 131 -11.60 -15.08 2.06
CA ILE A 131 -10.91 -16.31 2.50
C ILE A 131 -11.21 -16.54 3.97
N LYS A 132 -11.68 -17.73 4.33
CA LYS A 132 -11.93 -18.16 5.69
C LYS A 132 -11.31 -19.53 5.95
N GLU A 133 -10.53 -19.65 7.02
CA GLU A 133 -9.88 -20.91 7.41
C GLU A 133 -9.06 -21.56 6.26
N GLY A 134 -8.38 -20.70 5.48
CA GLY A 134 -7.53 -21.13 4.36
C GLY A 134 -8.30 -21.62 3.12
N LYS A 135 -9.62 -21.38 3.05
CA LYS A 135 -10.48 -21.76 1.93
C LYS A 135 -11.20 -20.55 1.35
N LEU A 136 -11.54 -20.64 0.08
CA LEU A 136 -12.44 -19.69 -0.56
C LEU A 136 -13.79 -19.73 0.15
N PHE A 137 -14.19 -18.58 0.73
CA PHE A 137 -15.49 -18.41 1.38
C PHE A 137 -16.51 -17.82 0.41
N ASP A 138 -16.12 -16.76 -0.30
CA ASP A 138 -16.95 -16.13 -1.34
C ASP A 138 -16.09 -15.36 -2.34
N ASP A 139 -16.65 -15.07 -3.54
CA ASP A 139 -15.97 -14.36 -4.63
C ASP A 139 -17.01 -13.63 -5.48
N GLY A 140 -16.92 -12.31 -5.59
CA GLY A 140 -17.90 -11.52 -6.33
C GLY A 140 -17.64 -10.01 -6.28
N LYS A 141 -18.66 -9.23 -6.61
CA LYS A 141 -18.60 -7.77 -6.55
C LYS A 141 -18.59 -7.31 -5.09
N LYS A 142 -17.84 -6.24 -4.83
CA LYS A 142 -17.68 -5.71 -3.46
C LYS A 142 -19.04 -5.33 -2.83
N GLU A 143 -19.95 -4.74 -3.62
CA GLU A 143 -21.26 -4.29 -3.14
C GLU A 143 -22.16 -5.47 -2.72
N GLU A 144 -21.97 -6.64 -3.34
CA GLU A 144 -22.72 -7.86 -3.04
C GLU A 144 -22.15 -8.59 -1.83
N LEU A 145 -20.84 -8.49 -1.63
CA LEU A 145 -20.11 -9.25 -0.60
C LEU A 145 -19.88 -8.47 0.69
N LEU A 146 -19.60 -7.16 0.62
CA LEU A 146 -19.34 -6.33 1.80
C LEU A 146 -20.66 -5.94 2.50
N THR A 147 -21.38 -6.94 2.97
CA THR A 147 -22.65 -6.81 3.72
C THR A 147 -22.45 -7.20 5.18
N SER A 148 -23.27 -6.66 6.09
CA SER A 148 -23.22 -6.98 7.52
C SER A 148 -23.32 -8.49 7.78
N THR A 149 -24.19 -9.18 7.04
CA THR A 149 -24.37 -10.63 7.17
C THR A 149 -23.11 -11.39 6.79
N ARG A 150 -22.55 -11.11 5.59
CA ARG A 150 -21.34 -11.79 5.10
C ARG A 150 -20.12 -11.52 5.97
N MET A 151 -19.95 -10.28 6.43
CA MET A 151 -18.84 -9.92 7.30
C MET A 151 -18.97 -10.58 8.67
N SER A 152 -20.18 -10.66 9.23
CA SER A 152 -20.43 -11.38 10.48
C SER A 152 -20.15 -12.90 10.35
N GLU A 153 -20.53 -13.50 9.24
CA GLU A 153 -20.21 -14.90 8.93
C GLU A 153 -18.71 -15.12 8.73
N LEU A 154 -18.02 -14.20 8.03
CA LEU A 154 -16.59 -14.30 7.77
C LEU A 154 -15.78 -14.27 9.08
N PHE A 155 -16.07 -13.30 9.95
CA PHE A 155 -15.30 -13.05 11.18
C PHE A 155 -15.86 -13.77 12.43
N ASN A 156 -17.01 -14.45 12.33
CA ASN A 156 -17.71 -15.13 13.45
C ASN A 156 -18.09 -14.21 14.62
N VAL A 157 -18.40 -12.94 14.36
CA VAL A 157 -18.84 -11.95 15.35
C VAL A 157 -19.91 -11.04 14.73
N PRO A 158 -20.84 -10.49 15.53
CA PRO A 158 -21.84 -9.55 15.03
C PRO A 158 -21.17 -8.27 14.53
N LEU A 159 -21.29 -7.99 13.25
CA LEU A 159 -20.70 -6.83 12.60
C LEU A 159 -21.72 -6.11 11.74
N ARG A 160 -21.63 -4.79 11.73
CA ARG A 160 -22.38 -3.94 10.83
C ARG A 160 -21.42 -3.23 9.87
N ILE A 161 -21.73 -3.30 8.57
CA ILE A 161 -21.07 -2.50 7.53
C ILE A 161 -21.81 -1.18 7.39
N ILE A 162 -21.04 -0.11 7.29
CA ILE A 162 -21.50 1.22 6.88
C ILE A 162 -20.77 1.53 5.58
N GLU A 163 -21.54 1.86 4.54
CA GLU A 163 -21.01 2.30 3.24
C GLU A 163 -21.26 3.80 3.10
N GLN A 164 -20.24 4.53 2.70
CA GLN A 164 -20.32 5.95 2.37
C GLN A 164 -19.38 6.30 1.22
N ASP A 165 -19.91 6.80 0.13
CA ASP A 165 -19.13 7.26 -1.05
C ASP A 165 -18.19 6.17 -1.62
N GLY A 166 -18.62 4.90 -1.59
CA GLY A 166 -17.85 3.75 -2.04
C GLY A 166 -16.79 3.25 -1.07
N TYR A 167 -16.69 3.85 0.12
CA TYR A 167 -15.88 3.36 1.24
C TYR A 167 -16.73 2.57 2.22
N PHE A 168 -16.11 1.58 2.84
CA PHE A 168 -16.76 0.68 3.79
C PHE A 168 -16.11 0.79 5.16
N SER A 169 -16.91 0.74 6.21
CA SER A 169 -16.44 0.73 7.59
C SER A 169 -17.11 -0.37 8.38
N LEU A 170 -16.36 -1.00 9.28
CA LEU A 170 -16.83 -2.06 10.18
C LEU A 170 -17.16 -1.48 11.56
N VAL A 171 -18.34 -1.80 12.05
CA VAL A 171 -18.77 -1.48 13.41
C VAL A 171 -19.17 -2.77 14.13
N SER A 172 -18.54 -3.02 15.29
CA SER A 172 -18.91 -4.16 16.14
C SER A 172 -20.24 -3.87 16.87
N GLU A 173 -21.12 -4.85 16.92
CA GLU A 173 -22.36 -4.83 17.69
C GLU A 173 -22.16 -5.66 18.98
N TYR A 174 -22.17 -5.01 20.13
CA TYR A 174 -21.99 -5.64 21.45
C TYR A 174 -23.32 -5.91 22.14
#